data_2d17c9b6623a4f9d0538410618c0282f
#
_entry.id   2d17c9b6623a4f9d0538410618c0282f
#
_cell.length_a   1.000
_cell.length_b   1.000
_cell.length_c   1.000
_cell.angle_alpha   90.00
_cell.angle_beta   90.00
_cell.angle_gamma   90.00
#
_symmetry.space_group_name_H-M   'P 1'
#
loop_
_entity.id
_entity.type
_entity.pdbx_description
1 polymer ?
#
loop_
_entity_poly.entity_id
_entity_poly.type
_entity_poly.pdbx_seq_one_letter_code
_entity_poly.pdbx_strand_id
1 'polypeptide(L)'
;MIRVRLTALVLLSACASPTTPENDLAEYRALWEAQRLTDYTFDVVRNCFCLARADVRVTVKGGVITGVTELASEVAHDPEFFRTIDGLFDLVQDAYDRDAHEGQVDFDPDRGYPTRIWIDYVEMMMDEEMGFTLLSDVTALES
;
A
#
# COMPACT_ATOMS: atom_id res chain seq x y z
N MET A 1 7.31 -51.30 -44.58
CA MET A 1 8.23 -50.41 -43.82
C MET A 1 7.42 -49.28 -43.20
N ILE A 2 7.10 -49.41 -41.92
CA ILE A 2 6.31 -48.41 -41.17
C ILE A 2 7.29 -47.48 -40.48
N ARG A 3 7.27 -46.17 -40.87
CA ARG A 3 8.09 -45.12 -40.22
C ARG A 3 7.28 -44.52 -39.08
N VAL A 4 7.64 -44.86 -37.85
CA VAL A 4 7.13 -44.21 -36.63
C VAL A 4 7.84 -42.88 -36.46
N ARG A 5 7.08 -41.76 -36.54
CA ARG A 5 7.57 -40.41 -36.20
C ARG A 5 7.37 -40.19 -34.70
N LEU A 6 8.47 -40.14 -33.99
CA LEU A 6 8.48 -39.78 -32.57
C LEU A 6 8.38 -38.25 -32.47
N THR A 7 7.21 -37.75 -32.01
CA THR A 7 7.01 -36.31 -31.72
C THR A 7 7.46 -36.08 -30.28
N ALA A 8 8.59 -35.40 -30.09
CA ALA A 8 9.07 -35.01 -28.77
C ALA A 8 8.21 -33.83 -28.26
N LEU A 9 7.45 -34.06 -27.21
CA LEU A 9 6.69 -33.06 -26.48
C LEU A 9 7.64 -32.33 -25.52
N VAL A 10 8.05 -31.13 -25.86
CA VAL A 10 8.86 -30.25 -24.96
C VAL A 10 7.91 -29.64 -23.93
N LEU A 11 7.96 -30.13 -22.70
CA LEU A 11 7.31 -29.53 -21.56
C LEU A 11 8.14 -28.29 -21.11
N LEU A 12 7.67 -27.11 -21.44
CA LEU A 12 8.21 -25.88 -20.83
C LEU A 12 7.74 -25.86 -19.37
N SER A 13 8.63 -26.22 -18.45
CA SER A 13 8.47 -25.92 -17.02
C SER A 13 8.59 -24.42 -16.83
N ALA A 14 7.47 -23.74 -16.62
CA ALA A 14 7.48 -22.37 -16.12
C ALA A 14 8.04 -22.39 -14.69
N CYS A 15 9.29 -21.99 -14.51
CA CYS A 15 9.86 -21.69 -13.20
C CYS A 15 9.16 -20.43 -12.70
N ALA A 16 8.14 -20.58 -11.84
CA ALA A 16 7.68 -19.48 -11.01
C ALA A 16 8.84 -19.17 -10.04
N SER A 17 9.46 -18.00 -10.18
CA SER A 17 10.41 -17.50 -9.19
C SER A 17 9.66 -17.30 -7.88
N PRO A 18 10.24 -17.65 -6.71
CA PRO A 18 9.63 -17.34 -5.43
C PRO A 18 9.50 -15.82 -5.33
N THR A 19 8.27 -15.33 -5.21
CA THR A 19 7.99 -13.91 -4.98
C THR A 19 8.43 -13.57 -3.57
N THR A 20 9.31 -12.59 -3.41
CA THR A 20 9.64 -12.04 -2.09
C THR A 20 8.68 -10.89 -1.79
N PRO A 21 8.37 -10.59 -0.51
CA PRO A 21 7.48 -9.47 -0.16
C PRO A 21 7.89 -8.13 -0.79
N GLU A 22 9.18 -7.90 -0.98
CA GLU A 22 9.72 -6.71 -1.64
C GLU A 22 9.40 -6.68 -3.16
N ASN A 23 9.41 -7.85 -3.83
CA ASN A 23 9.00 -7.96 -5.23
C ASN A 23 7.50 -7.67 -5.38
N ASP A 24 6.69 -8.12 -4.41
CA ASP A 24 5.25 -7.82 -4.39
C ASP A 24 5.01 -6.32 -4.24
N LEU A 25 5.77 -5.63 -3.37
CA LEU A 25 5.68 -4.17 -3.21
C LEU A 25 5.91 -3.44 -4.54
N ALA A 26 6.96 -3.81 -5.27
CA ALA A 26 7.30 -3.19 -6.55
C ALA A 26 6.21 -3.44 -7.62
N GLU A 27 5.62 -4.63 -7.66
CA GLU A 27 4.55 -4.99 -8.59
C GLU A 27 3.27 -4.17 -8.30
N TYR A 28 2.83 -4.13 -7.04
CA TYR A 28 1.66 -3.37 -6.63
C TYR A 28 1.86 -1.86 -6.81
N ARG A 29 3.05 -1.34 -6.52
CA ARG A 29 3.40 0.06 -6.79
C ARG A 29 3.28 0.39 -8.28
N ALA A 30 3.75 -0.48 -9.17
CA ALA A 30 3.62 -0.29 -10.61
C ALA A 30 2.16 -0.28 -11.08
N LEU A 31 1.27 -1.11 -10.49
CA LEU A 31 -0.17 -1.08 -10.76
C LEU A 31 -0.81 0.25 -10.34
N TRP A 32 -0.42 0.78 -9.20
CA TRP A 32 -0.88 2.09 -8.73
C TRP A 32 -0.41 3.22 -9.65
N GLU A 33 0.88 3.28 -9.93
CA GLU A 33 1.48 4.32 -10.78
C GLU A 33 0.92 4.32 -12.21
N ALA A 34 0.53 3.16 -12.74
CA ALA A 34 -0.10 3.05 -14.05
C ALA A 34 -1.43 3.80 -14.16
N GLN A 35 -2.13 4.05 -13.05
CA GLN A 35 -3.38 4.82 -13.02
C GLN A 35 -3.17 6.32 -13.19
N ARG A 36 -1.95 6.84 -12.93
CA ARG A 36 -1.58 8.27 -13.05
C ARG A 36 -2.49 9.22 -12.29
N LEU A 37 -3.02 8.78 -11.15
CA LEU A 37 -3.87 9.60 -10.30
C LEU A 37 -3.04 10.58 -9.47
N THR A 38 -3.29 11.87 -9.65
CA THR A 38 -2.70 12.96 -8.87
C THR A 38 -3.71 13.67 -7.97
N ASP A 39 -4.99 13.54 -8.31
CA ASP A 39 -6.10 14.17 -7.60
C ASP A 39 -7.09 13.08 -7.18
N TYR A 40 -7.15 12.82 -5.88
CA TYR A 40 -7.97 11.75 -5.33
C TYR A 40 -8.28 11.95 -3.86
N THR A 41 -9.19 11.17 -3.34
CA THR A 41 -9.55 11.11 -1.92
C THR A 41 -9.69 9.67 -1.47
N PHE A 42 -9.46 9.43 -0.19
CA PHE A 42 -9.70 8.16 0.48
C PHE A 42 -9.92 8.37 1.97
N ASP A 43 -10.64 7.46 2.58
CA ASP A 43 -10.87 7.45 4.01
C ASP A 43 -9.89 6.48 4.68
N VAL A 44 -9.32 6.89 5.79
CA VAL A 44 -8.26 6.13 6.47
C VAL A 44 -8.32 6.33 7.98
N VAL A 45 -7.95 5.28 8.71
CA VAL A 45 -7.61 5.37 10.13
C VAL A 45 -6.10 5.13 10.30
N ARG A 46 -5.47 5.99 11.10
CA ARG A 46 -4.09 5.80 11.55
C ARG A 46 -4.09 4.95 12.81
N ASN A 47 -3.40 3.82 12.77
CA ASN A 47 -3.19 2.94 13.90
C ASN A 47 -1.85 3.29 14.55
N CYS A 48 -1.89 3.88 15.73
CA CYS A 48 -0.72 4.26 16.52
C CYS A 48 -1.07 4.21 17.99
N PHE A 49 -0.10 4.16 18.84
CA PHE A 49 -0.27 4.35 20.27
C PHE A 49 -0.42 5.86 20.59
N CYS A 50 -1.41 6.51 19.96
CA CYS A 50 -1.64 7.96 20.05
C CYS A 50 -3.01 8.28 20.64
N LEU A 51 -3.11 9.42 21.32
CA LEU A 51 -4.28 9.86 22.09
C LEU A 51 -5.54 10.12 21.26
N ALA A 52 -5.41 10.34 19.95
CA ALA A 52 -6.53 10.65 19.07
C ALA A 52 -6.52 9.70 17.88
N ARG A 53 -7.39 8.71 17.95
CA ARG A 53 -7.71 7.84 16.82
C ARG A 53 -8.97 8.37 16.16
N ALA A 54 -8.84 8.90 14.96
CA ALA A 54 -9.97 9.40 14.19
C ALA A 54 -9.97 8.76 12.79
N ASP A 55 -11.17 8.44 12.32
CA ASP A 55 -11.40 8.07 10.93
C ASP A 55 -11.46 9.37 10.13
N VAL A 56 -10.57 9.53 9.16
CA VAL A 56 -10.44 10.78 8.42
C VAL A 56 -10.53 10.55 6.91
N ARG A 57 -10.97 11.59 6.22
CA ARG A 57 -10.84 11.72 4.77
C ARG A 57 -9.59 12.50 4.44
N VAL A 58 -8.71 11.90 3.66
CA VAL A 58 -7.53 12.54 3.07
C VAL A 58 -7.88 12.99 1.66
N THR A 59 -7.60 14.24 1.35
CA THR A 59 -7.75 14.83 0.02
C THR A 59 -6.37 15.16 -0.54
N VAL A 60 -6.06 14.60 -1.71
CA VAL A 60 -4.81 14.81 -2.43
C VAL A 60 -5.11 15.55 -3.72
N LYS A 61 -4.33 16.60 -4.02
CA LYS A 61 -4.35 17.34 -5.29
C LYS A 61 -2.94 17.61 -5.76
N GLY A 62 -2.68 17.34 -7.03
CA GLY A 62 -1.34 17.46 -7.59
C GLY A 62 -0.29 16.60 -6.87
N GLY A 63 -0.71 15.43 -6.33
CA GLY A 63 0.17 14.53 -5.59
C GLY A 63 0.50 14.96 -4.15
N VAL A 64 -0.10 16.04 -3.62
CA VAL A 64 0.12 16.51 -2.25
C VAL A 64 -1.19 16.51 -1.46
N ILE A 65 -1.10 16.27 -0.14
CA ILE A 65 -2.27 16.35 0.74
C ILE A 65 -2.68 17.82 0.87
N THR A 66 -3.91 18.14 0.49
CA THR A 66 -4.50 19.48 0.61
C THR A 66 -5.52 19.60 1.71
N GLY A 67 -5.96 18.47 2.29
CA GLY A 67 -6.89 18.45 3.41
C GLY A 67 -6.97 17.10 4.07
N VAL A 68 -7.16 17.11 5.38
CA VAL A 68 -7.48 15.94 6.20
C VAL A 68 -8.64 16.33 7.10
N THR A 69 -9.75 15.63 7.00
CA THR A 69 -10.99 15.99 7.69
C THR A 69 -11.57 14.75 8.39
N GLU A 70 -11.91 14.89 9.66
CA GLU A 70 -12.55 13.80 10.40
C GLU A 70 -13.96 13.51 9.85
N LEU A 71 -14.27 12.23 9.66
CA LEU A 71 -15.54 11.81 9.04
C LEU A 71 -16.75 12.11 9.94
N ALA A 72 -16.57 12.02 11.25
CA ALA A 72 -17.67 12.18 12.21
C ALA A 72 -18.00 13.64 12.55
N SER A 73 -17.02 14.54 12.52
CA SER A 73 -17.15 15.90 13.06
C SER A 73 -16.77 17.00 12.07
N GLU A 74 -16.24 16.65 10.92
CA GLU A 74 -15.68 17.57 9.92
C GLU A 74 -14.53 18.45 10.44
N VAL A 75 -13.95 18.11 11.59
CA VAL A 75 -12.78 18.79 12.15
C VAL A 75 -11.56 18.50 11.27
N ALA A 76 -10.80 19.57 10.98
CA ALA A 76 -9.53 19.46 10.24
C ALA A 76 -8.43 18.88 11.13
N HIS A 77 -7.64 17.96 10.57
CA HIS A 77 -6.45 17.39 11.18
C HIS A 77 -5.18 17.89 10.48
N ASP A 78 -4.05 17.81 11.18
CA ASP A 78 -2.76 18.17 10.61
C ASP A 78 -2.34 17.15 9.54
N PRO A 79 -2.11 17.60 8.29
CA PRO A 79 -1.72 16.72 7.20
C PRO A 79 -0.39 15.98 7.43
N GLU A 80 0.51 16.50 8.25
CA GLU A 80 1.83 15.88 8.48
C GLU A 80 1.75 14.47 9.10
N PHE A 81 0.65 14.15 9.79
CA PHE A 81 0.42 12.83 10.38
C PHE A 81 -0.12 11.80 9.41
N PHE A 82 -0.42 12.20 8.19
CA PHE A 82 -1.00 11.34 7.18
C PHE A 82 -0.09 11.21 5.96
N ARG A 83 -0.39 10.27 5.09
CA ARG A 83 0.40 9.99 3.88
C ARG A 83 -0.50 10.01 2.66
N THR A 84 0.06 10.38 1.51
CA THR A 84 -0.51 10.06 0.20
C THR A 84 -0.39 8.55 -0.05
N ILE A 85 -1.04 8.02 -1.07
CA ILE A 85 -0.85 6.60 -1.43
C ILE A 85 0.63 6.33 -1.77
N ASP A 86 1.29 7.22 -2.52
CA ASP A 86 2.73 7.10 -2.78
C ASP A 86 3.55 7.11 -1.49
N GLY A 87 3.20 7.98 -0.54
CA GLY A 87 3.82 8.02 0.78
C GLY A 87 3.57 6.79 1.65
N LEU A 88 2.48 6.06 1.43
CA LEU A 88 2.24 4.76 2.06
C LEU A 88 3.17 3.68 1.48
N PHE A 89 3.41 3.69 0.18
CA PHE A 89 4.42 2.82 -0.44
C PHE A 89 5.83 3.13 0.07
N ASP A 90 6.17 4.41 0.20
CA ASP A 90 7.48 4.82 0.73
C ASP A 90 7.67 4.38 2.18
N LEU A 91 6.60 4.40 2.99
CA LEU A 91 6.61 3.89 4.35
C LEU A 91 6.91 2.38 4.40
N VAL A 92 6.30 1.59 3.54
CA VAL A 92 6.55 0.15 3.45
C VAL A 92 7.98 -0.13 2.97
N GLN A 93 8.47 0.63 1.99
CA GLN A 93 9.85 0.52 1.50
C GLN A 93 10.86 0.85 2.61
N ASP A 94 10.64 1.94 3.37
CA ASP A 94 11.49 2.30 4.51
C ASP A 94 11.55 1.19 5.57
N ALA A 95 10.43 0.49 5.81
CA ALA A 95 10.40 -0.64 6.72
C ALA A 95 11.29 -1.81 6.23
N TYR A 96 11.28 -2.11 4.93
CA TYR A 96 12.19 -3.12 4.36
C TYR A 96 13.65 -2.66 4.41
N ASP A 97 13.94 -1.41 4.02
CA ASP A 97 15.30 -0.87 3.98
C ASP A 97 15.95 -0.80 5.36
N ARG A 98 15.15 -0.69 6.41
CA ARG A 98 15.59 -0.62 7.81
C ARG A 98 15.54 -1.94 8.57
N ASP A 99 15.20 -3.05 7.89
CA ASP A 99 15.02 -4.35 8.53
C ASP A 99 14.06 -4.27 9.73
N ALA A 100 12.86 -3.69 9.54
CA ALA A 100 11.85 -3.60 10.60
C ALA A 100 11.60 -4.99 11.20
N HIS A 101 11.42 -5.03 12.54
CA HIS A 101 11.24 -6.27 13.27
C HIS A 101 10.06 -7.08 12.74
N GLU A 102 8.93 -6.43 12.51
CA GLU A 102 7.76 -7.04 11.91
C GLU A 102 7.02 -6.01 11.02
N GLY A 103 6.49 -6.49 9.90
CA GLY A 103 5.68 -5.68 8.99
C GLY A 103 4.63 -6.51 8.28
N GLN A 104 3.44 -5.96 8.17
CA GLN A 104 2.34 -6.55 7.38
C GLN A 104 1.77 -5.48 6.44
N VAL A 105 1.57 -5.85 5.19
CA VAL A 105 0.93 -5.01 4.20
C VAL A 105 -0.05 -5.81 3.36
N ASP A 106 -1.25 -5.28 3.20
CA ASP A 106 -2.27 -5.80 2.29
C ASP A 106 -2.47 -4.76 1.17
N PHE A 107 -2.66 -5.22 -0.06
CA PHE A 107 -2.85 -4.38 -1.24
C PHE A 107 -4.20 -4.63 -1.88
N ASP A 108 -4.73 -3.61 -2.55
CA ASP A 108 -5.83 -3.79 -3.49
C ASP A 108 -5.32 -4.60 -4.71
N PRO A 109 -5.92 -5.75 -5.02
CA PRO A 109 -5.41 -6.64 -6.06
C PRO A 109 -5.55 -6.10 -7.48
N ASP A 110 -6.49 -5.18 -7.71
CA ASP A 110 -6.80 -4.65 -9.03
C ASP A 110 -6.08 -3.32 -9.30
N ARG A 111 -5.94 -2.50 -8.26
CA ARG A 111 -5.43 -1.13 -8.37
C ARG A 111 -4.08 -0.91 -7.70
N GLY A 112 -3.63 -1.85 -6.91
CA GLY A 112 -2.28 -1.93 -6.35
C GLY A 112 -2.04 -1.11 -5.07
N TYR A 113 -2.89 -0.18 -4.68
CA TYR A 113 -2.62 0.65 -3.51
C TYR A 113 -2.68 -0.13 -2.19
N PRO A 114 -1.88 0.24 -1.16
CA PRO A 114 -1.94 -0.40 0.15
C PRO A 114 -3.29 -0.14 0.82
N THR A 115 -3.97 -1.20 1.24
CA THR A 115 -5.25 -1.14 1.97
C THR A 115 -5.05 -1.21 3.48
N ARG A 116 -3.99 -1.88 3.91
CA ARG A 116 -3.61 -2.02 5.31
C ARG A 116 -2.11 -2.09 5.44
N ILE A 117 -1.57 -1.35 6.37
CA ILE A 117 -0.15 -1.36 6.76
C ILE A 117 -0.09 -1.44 8.28
N TRP A 118 0.79 -2.31 8.78
CA TRP A 118 1.21 -2.33 10.17
C TRP A 118 2.71 -2.62 10.21
N ILE A 119 3.46 -1.83 10.95
CA ILE A 119 4.92 -1.91 11.05
C ILE A 119 5.31 -1.77 12.52
N ASP A 120 6.15 -2.69 12.97
CA ASP A 120 6.90 -2.62 14.21
C ASP A 120 8.39 -2.57 13.87
N TYR A 121 9.05 -1.47 14.21
CA TYR A 121 10.47 -1.31 13.90
C TYR A 121 11.38 -1.99 14.91
N VAL A 122 10.97 -2.12 16.19
CA VAL A 122 11.85 -2.60 17.27
C VAL A 122 11.07 -3.43 18.29
N GLU A 123 11.33 -4.73 18.35
CA GLU A 123 10.69 -5.74 19.22
C GLU A 123 10.48 -5.35 20.69
N MET A 124 11.32 -4.47 21.24
CA MET A 124 11.32 -4.12 22.67
C MET A 124 10.75 -2.73 22.97
N MET A 125 10.23 -2.02 21.97
CA MET A 125 9.68 -0.67 22.13
C MET A 125 8.19 -0.65 21.81
N MET A 126 7.35 -0.45 22.83
CA MET A 126 5.89 -0.54 22.72
C MET A 126 5.22 0.67 22.07
N ASP A 127 5.94 1.75 21.75
CA ASP A 127 5.37 3.03 21.26
C ASP A 127 5.74 3.34 19.80
N GLU A 128 6.45 2.43 19.10
CA GLU A 128 6.94 2.63 17.74
C GLU A 128 6.07 2.00 16.66
N GLU A 129 5.09 1.22 17.07
CA GLU A 129 4.15 0.60 16.17
C GLU A 129 3.33 1.67 15.44
N MET A 130 3.35 1.59 14.13
CA MET A 130 2.50 2.46 13.31
C MET A 130 1.82 1.68 12.19
N GLY A 131 0.64 2.13 11.86
CA GLY A 131 -0.12 1.54 10.77
C GLY A 131 -1.15 2.48 10.19
N PHE A 132 -1.65 2.07 9.04
CA PHE A 132 -2.76 2.71 8.35
C PHE A 132 -3.71 1.65 7.83
N THR A 133 -5.00 1.91 7.94
CA THR A 133 -6.03 1.07 7.35
C THR A 133 -6.96 1.95 6.54
N LEU A 134 -7.07 1.73 5.24
CA LEU A 134 -8.03 2.41 4.40
C LEU A 134 -9.44 1.90 4.73
N LEU A 135 -10.37 2.82 4.85
CA LEU A 135 -11.78 2.56 5.18
C LEU A 135 -12.68 2.66 3.94
N SER A 136 -12.14 3.22 2.86
CA SER A 136 -12.80 3.34 1.57
C SER A 136 -11.83 3.11 0.43
N ASP A 137 -12.37 2.86 -0.76
CA ASP A 137 -11.60 2.86 -1.99
C ASP A 137 -11.00 4.26 -2.28
N VAL A 138 -9.86 4.26 -2.96
CA VAL A 138 -9.28 5.50 -3.50
C VAL A 138 -10.14 5.98 -4.66
N THR A 139 -10.69 7.19 -4.56
CA THR A 139 -11.59 7.77 -5.55
C THR A 139 -10.96 8.99 -6.20
N ALA A 140 -10.88 8.99 -7.53
CA ALA A 140 -10.42 10.15 -8.30
C ALA A 140 -11.34 11.35 -8.05
N LEU A 141 -10.75 12.54 -7.91
CA LEU A 141 -11.51 13.78 -7.88
C LEU A 141 -11.82 14.21 -9.34
N GLU A 142 -13.07 14.53 -9.58
CA GLU A 142 -13.46 15.13 -10.87
C GLU A 142 -12.93 16.56 -10.96
N SER A 143 -12.39 16.91 -12.14
CA SER A 143 -11.82 18.23 -12.42
C SER A 143 -12.92 19.26 -12.62
#